data_87d31ddfdb0507e8d286c139268fae0b
#
_entry.id   87d31ddfdb0507e8d286c139268fae0b
#
_cell.length_a   1.000
_cell.length_b   1.000
_cell.length_c   1.000
_cell.angle_alpha   90.00
_cell.angle_beta   90.00
_cell.angle_gamma   90.00
#
_symmetry.space_group_name_H-M   'P 1'
#
loop_
_entity.id
_entity.type
_entity.pdbx_description
1 polymer ?
#
loop_
_entity_poly.entity_id
_entity_poly.type
_entity_poly.pdbx_seq_one_letter_code
_entity_poly.pdbx_strand_id
1 'polypeptide(L)'
;MQTATGKRSKNYWFPMFSLFMVLVLLAGCAPFHGEEQTVGYSTQKSKTTHEIIRYSGEKSKAFPFVYTTNRELSLTFNGMTDRETMKKLLDELDKYHLKAAFFLPGMRVAEEPDLAKEIASRGHEVENNTLNQLDLTKLSYDQMYSEIKLSKDVIQKETGITPRYVRTKTGNYSDDIRLAAAQADQEAVISSSLFLHDWGKETDAQKMHYVRKYINRGGVIAIDTEESKQLVENVSLLARAAEDVGYRFIPLRELIHGGKERKPLQQIGGYDAARVNLNDHESSYRYVNKEETGKKQIALSFDDWGTDYTITRILDILDKYHVKASFFLRADGVERNPNLARAIAEAGHDVGNHTYSHPVVTKITQAQLQDEIVKAHQIITEAIQQKPTMYFRPPTGVFDESTLKAISATGYHTITNFDVDPSDYIKSKTADEITNAILEQTQNGSVILLHMLDDTHTVEALPIVIQKLRSRGYTFVKMTEMFGP
;
A
#
# COMPACT_ATOMS: atom_id res chain seq x y z
N MET A 1 -37.88 32.85 29.40
CA MET A 1 -37.73 32.22 30.74
C MET A 1 -36.48 31.35 30.62
N GLN A 2 -35.33 31.89 31.03
CA GLN A 2 -34.66 31.67 32.33
C GLN A 2 -34.41 30.18 32.56
N THR A 3 -33.27 29.65 32.84
CA THR A 3 -31.94 30.05 33.37
C THR A 3 -31.16 28.73 33.43
N ALA A 4 -29.92 28.58 33.33
CA ALA A 4 -28.68 29.09 33.81
C ALA A 4 -27.76 27.91 34.13
N THR A 5 -26.55 27.98 33.66
CA THR A 5 -25.24 27.75 34.28
C THR A 5 -24.92 26.46 35.06
N GLY A 6 -23.76 25.91 34.77
CA GLY A 6 -23.05 24.99 35.61
C GLY A 6 -21.71 24.51 35.08
N LYS A 7 -20.68 25.38 35.06
CA LYS A 7 -19.25 24.98 34.94
C LYS A 7 -18.84 24.20 36.20
N ARG A 8 -18.24 23.05 36.06
CA ARG A 8 -17.40 22.43 37.09
C ARG A 8 -16.02 22.07 36.49
N SER A 9 -15.03 22.86 36.90
CA SER A 9 -13.63 22.56 36.85
C SER A 9 -13.30 21.42 37.84
N LYS A 10 -12.50 20.44 37.39
CA LYS A 10 -11.82 19.50 38.29
C LYS A 10 -10.34 19.71 38.18
N ASN A 11 -9.78 20.30 39.24
CA ASN A 11 -8.37 20.37 39.54
C ASN A 11 -7.85 18.95 39.87
N TYR A 12 -6.78 18.52 39.26
CA TYR A 12 -5.98 17.39 39.72
C TYR A 12 -4.75 17.88 40.45
N TRP A 13 -4.68 17.50 41.70
CA TRP A 13 -3.59 17.74 42.65
C TRP A 13 -2.49 16.70 42.45
N PHE A 14 -1.25 17.16 42.31
CA PHE A 14 -0.03 16.33 42.42
C PHE A 14 0.42 16.28 43.87
N PRO A 15 0.82 15.14 44.40
CA PRO A 15 1.60 15.08 45.61
C PRO A 15 3.11 15.02 45.29
N MET A 16 3.85 15.99 45.84
CA MET A 16 5.29 15.96 46.00
C MET A 16 5.69 14.79 46.89
N PHE A 17 6.65 13.98 46.46
CA PHE A 17 7.38 13.07 47.34
C PHE A 17 8.75 13.60 47.69
N SER A 18 9.00 13.59 49.00
CA SER A 18 10.14 14.12 49.75
C SER A 18 11.42 13.32 49.51
N LEU A 19 12.49 14.06 49.39
CA LEU A 19 13.87 13.60 49.37
C LEU A 19 14.27 13.15 50.77
N PHE A 20 14.66 11.89 50.98
CA PHE A 20 15.35 11.46 52.21
C PHE A 20 16.84 11.24 51.94
N MET A 21 17.63 12.10 52.55
CA MET A 21 19.09 12.05 52.58
C MET A 21 19.50 11.20 53.79
N VAL A 22 20.21 10.09 53.56
CA VAL A 22 20.81 9.31 54.65
C VAL A 22 22.32 9.54 54.63
N LEU A 23 22.78 10.20 55.64
CA LEU A 23 24.20 10.34 56.01
C LEU A 23 24.64 9.07 56.74
N VAL A 24 25.72 8.42 56.32
CA VAL A 24 26.41 7.40 57.13
C VAL A 24 27.82 7.86 57.41
N LEU A 25 28.08 7.89 58.72
CA LEU A 25 29.32 8.35 59.34
C LEU A 25 30.50 7.38 59.10
N LEU A 26 31.65 7.98 58.90
CA LEU A 26 32.98 7.37 58.89
C LEU A 26 33.36 6.92 60.30
N ALA A 27 33.86 5.71 60.42
CA ALA A 27 34.74 5.30 61.53
C ALA A 27 35.95 4.59 60.93
N GLY A 28 37.12 5.15 61.21
CA GLY A 28 38.40 4.68 60.72
C GLY A 28 38.98 3.58 61.58
N CYS A 29 39.84 2.76 60.96
CA CYS A 29 40.96 2.07 61.62
C CYS A 29 42.13 1.98 60.66
N ALA A 30 43.34 2.27 61.19
CA ALA A 30 44.61 2.43 60.52
C ALA A 30 45.34 1.04 60.34
N PRO A 31 46.59 0.98 59.85
CA PRO A 31 46.97 0.11 58.74
C PRO A 31 47.76 -1.15 59.16
N PHE A 32 47.70 -2.19 58.36
CA PHE A 32 48.67 -3.26 58.39
C PHE A 32 49.53 -3.21 57.12
N HIS A 33 50.82 -3.13 57.26
CA HIS A 33 51.85 -3.24 56.25
C HIS A 33 52.00 -4.70 55.85
N GLY A 34 51.83 -5.02 54.58
CA GLY A 34 52.23 -6.28 53.96
C GLY A 34 52.64 -5.97 52.52
N GLU A 35 53.93 -6.07 52.22
CA GLU A 35 54.49 -5.94 50.88
C GLU A 35 54.04 -7.13 50.06
N GLU A 36 53.18 -6.89 49.07
CA GLU A 36 52.93 -7.81 47.98
C GLU A 36 53.40 -7.19 46.67
N GLN A 37 54.34 -7.89 46.03
CA GLN A 37 54.84 -7.56 44.69
C GLN A 37 53.70 -7.73 43.67
N THR A 38 53.15 -6.62 43.20
CA THR A 38 52.24 -6.61 42.05
C THR A 38 53.02 -6.70 40.76
N VAL A 39 52.99 -7.90 40.14
CA VAL A 39 53.33 -8.06 38.73
C VAL A 39 52.31 -7.30 37.93
N GLY A 40 52.69 -6.16 37.37
CA GLY A 40 51.85 -5.32 36.51
C GLY A 40 51.57 -6.05 35.19
N TYR A 41 50.41 -6.65 35.08
CA TYR A 41 49.86 -6.97 33.76
C TYR A 41 49.29 -5.68 33.16
N SER A 42 50.08 -5.07 32.31
CA SER A 42 49.62 -4.04 31.39
C SER A 42 48.61 -4.66 30.41
N THR A 43 47.33 -4.59 30.72
CA THR A 43 46.29 -4.82 29.70
C THR A 43 46.28 -3.61 28.78
N GLN A 44 47.14 -3.60 27.78
CA GLN A 44 46.93 -2.82 26.58
C GLN A 44 45.64 -3.31 25.95
N LYS A 45 44.50 -2.67 26.24
CA LYS A 45 43.31 -2.74 25.38
C LYS A 45 43.68 -2.11 24.06
N SER A 46 44.13 -2.92 23.12
CA SER A 46 44.17 -2.55 21.73
C SER A 46 42.72 -2.34 21.28
N LYS A 47 42.22 -1.13 21.40
CA LYS A 47 41.05 -0.66 20.71
C LYS A 47 41.45 -0.34 19.27
N THR A 48 41.66 -1.35 18.44
CA THR A 48 41.51 -1.22 17.00
C THR A 48 40.00 -1.18 16.73
N THR A 49 39.36 -0.07 17.01
CA THR A 49 38.09 0.26 16.36
C THR A 49 38.42 0.48 14.90
N HIS A 50 38.29 -0.54 14.08
CA HIS A 50 38.21 -0.33 12.63
C HIS A 50 36.98 0.54 12.40
N GLU A 51 37.23 1.82 12.13
CA GLU A 51 36.16 2.76 11.72
C GLU A 51 35.55 2.21 10.44
N ILE A 52 34.25 1.92 10.46
CA ILE A 52 33.54 1.42 9.29
C ILE A 52 33.38 2.58 8.32
N ILE A 53 34.07 2.51 7.19
CA ILE A 53 33.95 3.53 6.15
C ILE A 53 32.55 3.40 5.55
N ARG A 54 31.79 4.49 5.58
CA ARG A 54 30.43 4.55 5.01
C ARG A 54 30.48 4.27 3.52
N TYR A 55 29.64 3.33 3.07
CA TYR A 55 29.51 2.96 1.67
C TYR A 55 28.99 4.13 0.83
N SER A 56 29.57 4.33 -0.34
CA SER A 56 29.23 5.40 -1.28
C SER A 56 28.76 4.89 -2.65
N GLY A 57 28.57 3.58 -2.78
CA GLY A 57 28.06 2.96 -4.00
C GLY A 57 26.53 3.00 -4.12
N GLU A 58 26.01 2.13 -4.97
CA GLU A 58 24.56 2.02 -5.18
C GLU A 58 23.85 1.47 -3.94
N LYS A 59 22.73 2.10 -3.56
CA LYS A 59 21.90 1.67 -2.44
C LYS A 59 21.16 0.38 -2.79
N SER A 60 20.99 -0.53 -1.83
CA SER A 60 20.07 -1.66 -1.97
C SER A 60 18.68 -1.20 -2.40
N LYS A 61 18.00 -2.00 -3.22
CA LYS A 61 16.60 -1.75 -3.58
C LYS A 61 15.74 -1.77 -2.31
N ALA A 62 14.60 -1.11 -2.36
CA ALA A 62 13.62 -1.14 -1.26
C ALA A 62 12.24 -1.52 -1.82
N PHE A 63 11.59 -2.51 -1.19
CA PHE A 63 10.31 -3.03 -1.64
C PHE A 63 9.28 -2.92 -0.51
N PRO A 64 8.43 -1.87 -0.51
CA PRO A 64 7.21 -1.86 0.31
C PRO A 64 6.12 -2.75 -0.30
N PHE A 65 6.12 -2.90 -1.61
CA PHE A 65 5.36 -3.85 -2.43
C PHE A 65 6.11 -4.05 -3.76
N VAL A 66 5.70 -5.02 -4.54
CA VAL A 66 6.30 -5.31 -5.86
C VAL A 66 5.38 -4.80 -6.98
N TYR A 67 5.94 -4.19 -8.01
CA TYR A 67 5.18 -3.71 -9.16
C TYR A 67 4.76 -4.89 -10.06
N THR A 68 3.51 -5.28 -9.96
CA THR A 68 2.89 -6.34 -10.77
C THR A 68 1.39 -6.11 -10.90
N THR A 69 0.79 -6.53 -12.01
CA THR A 69 -0.65 -6.58 -12.18
C THR A 69 -1.24 -7.95 -11.85
N ASN A 70 -0.38 -8.94 -11.57
CA ASN A 70 -0.79 -10.25 -11.11
C ASN A 70 -1.44 -10.16 -9.71
N ARG A 71 -2.40 -11.04 -9.44
CA ARG A 71 -3.02 -11.17 -8.11
C ARG A 71 -2.16 -12.06 -7.21
N GLU A 72 -0.97 -11.58 -6.92
CA GLU A 72 0.04 -12.28 -6.16
C GLU A 72 0.44 -11.48 -4.92
N LEU A 73 0.61 -12.20 -3.82
CA LEU A 73 0.98 -11.68 -2.50
C LEU A 73 2.14 -12.51 -1.95
N SER A 74 2.91 -11.93 -1.04
CA SER A 74 3.87 -12.71 -0.25
C SER A 74 3.59 -12.54 1.23
N LEU A 75 3.55 -13.68 1.94
CA LEU A 75 3.41 -13.71 3.38
C LEU A 75 4.79 -13.71 4.02
N THR A 76 4.98 -12.83 5.00
CA THR A 76 6.26 -12.69 5.69
C THR A 76 6.08 -12.57 7.19
N PHE A 77 7.03 -13.08 7.94
CA PHE A 77 7.05 -13.04 9.39
C PHE A 77 8.28 -12.32 9.91
N ASN A 78 8.12 -11.51 10.94
CA ASN A 78 9.21 -10.86 11.67
C ASN A 78 9.43 -11.57 12.99
N GLY A 79 10.69 -11.74 13.38
CA GLY A 79 11.05 -12.32 14.66
C GLY A 79 11.01 -13.84 14.66
N MET A 80 11.32 -14.41 15.80
CA MET A 80 11.30 -15.85 16.05
C MET A 80 10.84 -16.05 17.50
N THR A 81 9.55 -16.26 17.70
CA THR A 81 8.95 -16.52 19.01
C THR A 81 9.32 -17.91 19.54
N ASP A 82 8.69 -18.37 20.62
CA ASP A 82 9.00 -19.66 21.21
C ASP A 82 8.78 -20.85 20.23
N ARG A 83 9.55 -21.91 20.45
CA ARG A 83 9.58 -23.11 19.58
C ARG A 83 8.22 -23.78 19.39
N GLU A 84 7.39 -23.83 20.42
CA GLU A 84 6.08 -24.48 20.34
C GLU A 84 5.13 -23.71 19.43
N THR A 85 5.07 -22.39 19.61
CA THR A 85 4.28 -21.49 18.77
C THR A 85 4.77 -21.49 17.33
N MET A 86 6.10 -21.46 17.11
CA MET A 86 6.66 -21.53 15.76
C MET A 86 6.31 -22.85 15.06
N LYS A 87 6.34 -23.99 15.75
CA LYS A 87 5.93 -25.26 15.14
C LYS A 87 4.47 -25.27 14.75
N LYS A 88 3.57 -24.79 15.62
CA LYS A 88 2.15 -24.65 15.28
C LYS A 88 1.94 -23.74 14.07
N LEU A 89 2.68 -22.64 13.98
CA LEU A 89 2.65 -21.75 12.82
C LEU A 89 3.07 -22.47 11.54
N LEU A 90 4.17 -23.20 11.59
CA LEU A 90 4.67 -23.96 10.43
C LEU A 90 3.68 -25.06 10.00
N ASP A 91 3.07 -25.75 10.96
CA ASP A 91 2.04 -26.77 10.68
C ASP A 91 0.80 -26.16 10.02
N GLU A 92 0.39 -24.97 10.46
CA GLU A 92 -0.75 -24.27 9.85
C GLU A 92 -0.41 -23.74 8.43
N LEU A 93 0.82 -23.28 8.19
CA LEU A 93 1.30 -22.91 6.86
C LEU A 93 1.31 -24.11 5.90
N ASP A 94 1.77 -25.27 6.36
CA ASP A 94 1.77 -26.50 5.57
C ASP A 94 0.34 -26.97 5.23
N LYS A 95 -0.59 -26.86 6.18
CA LYS A 95 -2.01 -27.18 5.98
C LYS A 95 -2.67 -26.36 4.88
N TYR A 96 -2.32 -25.08 4.75
CA TYR A 96 -2.80 -24.20 3.68
C TYR A 96 -1.88 -24.15 2.45
N HIS A 97 -0.84 -24.99 2.42
CA HIS A 97 0.18 -25.04 1.35
C HIS A 97 0.83 -23.68 1.08
N LEU A 98 1.00 -22.87 2.14
CA LEU A 98 1.61 -21.55 2.05
C LEU A 98 3.12 -21.63 2.27
N LYS A 99 3.87 -20.96 1.42
CA LYS A 99 5.31 -20.71 1.64
C LYS A 99 5.49 -19.22 1.95
N ALA A 100 6.28 -18.95 2.99
CA ALA A 100 6.49 -17.61 3.53
C ALA A 100 7.97 -17.28 3.65
N ALA A 101 8.29 -16.00 3.80
CA ALA A 101 9.64 -15.56 4.15
C ALA A 101 9.69 -15.18 5.65
N PHE A 102 10.63 -15.75 6.36
CA PHE A 102 10.88 -15.49 7.77
C PHE A 102 12.10 -14.58 7.91
N PHE A 103 11.88 -13.37 8.35
CA PHE A 103 12.94 -12.44 8.74
C PHE A 103 13.33 -12.73 10.19
N LEU A 104 14.47 -13.39 10.38
CA LEU A 104 14.89 -13.87 11.69
C LEU A 104 15.99 -12.98 12.30
N PRO A 105 15.90 -12.64 13.59
CA PRO A 105 16.99 -11.95 14.29
C PRO A 105 18.19 -12.86 14.45
N GLY A 106 19.39 -12.35 14.14
CA GLY A 106 20.62 -13.15 14.23
C GLY A 106 20.85 -13.76 15.62
N MET A 107 20.56 -13.02 16.68
CA MET A 107 20.69 -13.53 18.06
C MET A 107 19.73 -14.69 18.34
N ARG A 108 18.48 -14.62 17.87
CA ARG A 108 17.52 -15.72 18.04
C ARG A 108 17.93 -16.97 17.25
N VAL A 109 18.52 -16.78 16.06
CA VAL A 109 19.08 -17.90 15.27
C VAL A 109 20.27 -18.54 15.99
N ALA A 110 21.13 -17.75 16.63
CA ALA A 110 22.25 -18.29 17.43
C ALA A 110 21.78 -19.09 18.67
N GLU A 111 20.65 -18.69 19.27
CA GLU A 111 20.06 -19.39 20.42
C GLU A 111 19.35 -20.69 20.00
N GLU A 112 18.66 -20.69 18.86
CA GLU A 112 17.87 -21.83 18.39
C GLU A 112 18.12 -22.15 16.90
N PRO A 113 19.35 -22.53 16.51
CA PRO A 113 19.71 -22.76 15.11
C PRO A 113 18.89 -23.88 14.44
N ASP A 114 18.50 -24.91 15.20
CA ASP A 114 17.72 -26.01 14.66
C ASP A 114 16.30 -25.61 14.28
N LEU A 115 15.71 -24.63 14.97
CA LEU A 115 14.41 -24.07 14.59
C LEU A 115 14.51 -23.29 13.28
N ALA A 116 15.57 -22.50 13.09
CA ALA A 116 15.81 -21.81 11.85
C ALA A 116 16.03 -22.76 10.66
N LYS A 117 16.75 -23.88 10.89
CA LYS A 117 16.90 -24.96 9.90
C LYS A 117 15.58 -25.66 9.59
N GLU A 118 14.74 -25.90 10.61
CA GLU A 118 13.41 -26.48 10.42
C GLU A 118 12.53 -25.61 9.52
N ILE A 119 12.50 -24.29 9.75
CA ILE A 119 11.80 -23.31 8.89
C ILE A 119 12.23 -23.48 7.42
N ALA A 120 13.53 -23.52 7.17
CA ALA A 120 14.07 -23.68 5.83
C ALA A 120 13.77 -25.06 5.23
N SER A 121 13.85 -26.13 6.02
CA SER A 121 13.60 -27.51 5.54
C SER A 121 12.15 -27.72 5.12
N ARG A 122 11.22 -26.95 5.66
CA ARG A 122 9.81 -26.92 5.25
C ARG A 122 9.57 -26.05 4.00
N GLY A 123 10.63 -25.53 3.37
CA GLY A 123 10.58 -24.78 2.12
C GLY A 123 10.21 -23.31 2.28
N HIS A 124 10.35 -22.76 3.48
CA HIS A 124 10.23 -21.32 3.71
C HIS A 124 11.56 -20.62 3.48
N GLU A 125 11.51 -19.32 3.15
CA GLU A 125 12.69 -18.49 3.00
C GLU A 125 13.14 -17.99 4.38
N VAL A 126 14.45 -18.01 4.63
CA VAL A 126 15.07 -17.46 5.84
C VAL A 126 15.87 -16.23 5.45
N GLU A 127 15.45 -15.09 5.98
CA GLU A 127 15.98 -13.76 5.67
C GLU A 127 16.39 -13.01 6.95
N ASN A 128 17.04 -11.86 6.80
CA ASN A 128 17.70 -11.13 7.87
C ASN A 128 16.77 -10.11 8.54
N ASN A 129 16.57 -10.18 9.86
CA ASN A 129 15.82 -9.19 10.64
C ASN A 129 16.72 -8.37 11.58
N THR A 130 17.97 -8.12 11.18
CA THR A 130 19.05 -7.52 11.98
C THR A 130 19.47 -8.38 13.18
N LEU A 131 20.56 -8.02 13.86
CA LEU A 131 21.12 -8.86 14.92
C LEU A 131 20.19 -8.92 16.15
N ASN A 132 19.79 -7.74 16.65
CA ASN A 132 19.05 -7.57 17.90
C ASN A 132 17.66 -6.93 17.72
N GLN A 133 17.18 -6.74 16.48
CA GLN A 133 15.92 -6.04 16.17
C GLN A 133 15.85 -4.61 16.78
N LEU A 134 16.95 -3.89 16.78
CA LEU A 134 16.94 -2.49 17.20
C LEU A 134 16.25 -1.58 16.17
N ASP A 135 15.75 -0.45 16.64
CA ASP A 135 15.25 0.59 15.74
C ASP A 135 16.44 1.27 15.03
N LEU A 136 16.74 0.80 13.82
CA LEU A 136 17.89 1.28 13.04
C LEU A 136 17.82 2.78 12.76
N THR A 137 16.65 3.40 12.74
CA THR A 137 16.50 4.83 12.47
C THR A 137 17.13 5.72 13.57
N LYS A 138 17.44 5.14 14.73
CA LYS A 138 18.06 5.80 15.88
C LYS A 138 19.55 5.51 16.03
N LEU A 139 20.12 4.70 15.14
CA LEU A 139 21.50 4.24 15.22
C LEU A 139 22.41 5.05 14.29
N SER A 140 23.72 5.06 14.61
CA SER A 140 24.75 5.54 13.68
C SER A 140 24.89 4.57 12.50
N TYR A 141 25.49 5.04 11.41
CA TYR A 141 25.73 4.21 10.22
C TYR A 141 26.52 2.93 10.56
N ASP A 142 27.57 3.03 11.37
CA ASP A 142 28.39 1.91 11.81
C ASP A 142 27.57 0.86 12.59
N GLN A 143 26.67 1.34 13.43
CA GLN A 143 25.76 0.47 14.17
C GLN A 143 24.72 -0.19 13.25
N MET A 144 24.15 0.56 12.27
CA MET A 144 23.25 0.00 11.27
C MET A 144 23.92 -1.12 10.48
N TYR A 145 25.13 -0.86 9.96
CA TYR A 145 25.91 -1.85 9.23
C TYR A 145 26.22 -3.07 10.08
N SER A 146 26.67 -2.87 11.33
CA SER A 146 26.99 -3.98 12.24
C SER A 146 25.77 -4.85 12.54
N GLU A 147 24.61 -4.26 12.82
CA GLU A 147 23.35 -4.97 13.05
C GLU A 147 22.95 -5.83 11.84
N ILE A 148 23.11 -5.31 10.64
CA ILE A 148 22.77 -6.04 9.41
C ILE A 148 23.81 -7.13 9.10
N LYS A 149 25.10 -6.77 9.12
CA LYS A 149 26.19 -7.67 8.71
C LYS A 149 26.37 -8.85 9.66
N LEU A 150 26.42 -8.57 10.98
CA LEU A 150 26.60 -9.61 11.99
C LEU A 150 25.42 -10.60 11.99
N SER A 151 24.19 -10.10 11.82
CA SER A 151 23.03 -10.98 11.68
C SER A 151 23.14 -11.91 10.49
N LYS A 152 23.50 -11.37 9.31
CA LYS A 152 23.73 -12.17 8.10
C LYS A 152 24.76 -13.27 8.35
N ASP A 153 25.90 -12.92 8.96
CA ASP A 153 27.00 -13.85 9.22
C ASP A 153 26.58 -14.94 10.21
N VAL A 154 25.84 -14.58 11.25
CA VAL A 154 25.30 -15.55 12.23
C VAL A 154 24.33 -16.51 11.55
N ILE A 155 23.35 -16.00 10.79
CA ILE A 155 22.38 -16.85 10.09
C ILE A 155 23.10 -17.80 9.14
N GLN A 156 24.05 -17.30 8.35
CA GLN A 156 24.82 -18.14 7.43
C GLN A 156 25.65 -19.20 8.16
N LYS A 157 26.33 -18.83 9.25
CA LYS A 157 27.16 -19.76 10.05
C LYS A 157 26.33 -20.86 10.68
N GLU A 158 25.20 -20.52 11.29
CA GLU A 158 24.40 -21.45 12.08
C GLU A 158 23.49 -22.33 11.21
N THR A 159 23.03 -21.82 10.06
CA THR A 159 22.07 -22.54 9.21
C THR A 159 22.64 -23.03 7.89
N GLY A 160 23.74 -22.47 7.41
CA GLY A 160 24.27 -22.65 6.05
C GLY A 160 23.53 -21.82 5.00
N ILE A 161 22.53 -21.01 5.37
CA ILE A 161 21.73 -20.20 4.47
C ILE A 161 22.30 -18.78 4.44
N THR A 162 22.47 -18.22 3.25
CA THR A 162 22.84 -16.83 3.08
C THR A 162 21.58 -16.00 2.85
N PRO A 163 21.16 -15.16 3.83
CA PRO A 163 20.04 -14.26 3.65
C PRO A 163 20.33 -13.25 2.53
N ARG A 164 19.36 -13.04 1.66
CA ARG A 164 19.46 -12.09 0.52
C ARG A 164 18.85 -10.74 0.84
N TYR A 165 17.83 -10.74 1.67
CA TYR A 165 17.06 -9.56 2.01
C TYR A 165 17.18 -9.23 3.50
N VAL A 166 17.02 -7.95 3.81
CA VAL A 166 16.94 -7.47 5.19
C VAL A 166 15.62 -6.74 5.43
N ARG A 167 15.08 -6.90 6.63
CA ARG A 167 13.98 -6.09 7.14
C ARG A 167 14.36 -5.51 8.50
N THR A 168 14.11 -4.24 8.71
CA THR A 168 14.22 -3.60 10.02
C THR A 168 13.06 -4.01 10.93
N LYS A 169 13.19 -3.82 12.23
CA LYS A 169 12.12 -4.16 13.19
C LYS A 169 10.74 -3.61 12.78
N THR A 170 10.69 -2.37 12.36
CA THR A 170 9.43 -1.67 12.01
C THR A 170 9.09 -1.72 10.53
N GLY A 171 9.97 -2.28 9.69
CA GLY A 171 9.86 -2.17 8.24
C GLY A 171 10.24 -0.79 7.66
N ASN A 172 10.50 0.21 8.50
CA ASN A 172 10.94 1.53 8.06
C ASN A 172 12.39 1.49 7.57
N TYR A 173 12.71 2.31 6.58
CA TYR A 173 14.06 2.41 6.03
C TYR A 173 14.40 3.85 5.64
N SER A 174 15.69 4.13 5.61
CA SER A 174 16.28 5.38 5.13
C SER A 174 17.33 5.09 4.06
N ASP A 175 17.85 6.13 3.43
CA ASP A 175 18.97 5.96 2.50
C ASP A 175 20.21 5.40 3.21
N ASP A 176 20.48 5.76 4.45
CA ASP A 176 21.58 5.21 5.22
C ASP A 176 21.40 3.72 5.52
N ILE A 177 20.20 3.29 5.88
CA ILE A 177 19.89 1.86 6.05
C ILE A 177 20.08 1.10 4.75
N ARG A 178 19.66 1.66 3.62
CA ARG A 178 19.85 1.04 2.29
C ARG A 178 21.32 0.96 1.87
N LEU A 179 22.13 1.98 2.20
CA LEU A 179 23.58 1.96 1.97
C LEU A 179 24.27 0.92 2.86
N ALA A 180 23.90 0.85 4.15
CA ALA A 180 24.43 -0.16 5.07
C ALA A 180 24.05 -1.58 4.64
N ALA A 181 22.83 -1.77 4.16
CA ALA A 181 22.37 -3.03 3.59
C ALA A 181 23.19 -3.43 2.34
N ALA A 182 23.45 -2.49 1.43
CA ALA A 182 24.29 -2.71 0.25
C ALA A 182 25.72 -3.09 0.63
N GLN A 183 26.31 -2.39 1.61
CA GLN A 183 27.64 -2.69 2.12
C GLN A 183 27.73 -4.08 2.80
N ALA A 184 26.60 -4.56 3.37
CA ALA A 184 26.47 -5.90 3.94
C ALA A 184 26.06 -6.96 2.89
N ASP A 185 26.13 -6.66 1.60
CA ASP A 185 25.70 -7.51 0.48
C ASP A 185 24.26 -8.01 0.64
N GLN A 186 23.35 -7.15 1.07
CA GLN A 186 21.92 -7.42 1.03
C GLN A 186 21.33 -6.83 -0.26
N GLU A 187 20.63 -7.65 -1.04
CA GLU A 187 20.10 -7.25 -2.35
C GLU A 187 19.00 -6.19 -2.22
N ALA A 188 18.19 -6.32 -1.17
CA ALA A 188 17.10 -5.38 -0.91
C ALA A 188 16.74 -5.24 0.57
N VAL A 189 16.16 -4.09 0.89
CA VAL A 189 15.42 -3.85 2.13
C VAL A 189 13.94 -4.10 1.86
N ILE A 190 13.35 -5.02 2.60
CA ILE A 190 11.93 -5.38 2.43
C ILE A 190 11.10 -4.72 3.51
N SER A 191 10.14 -3.90 3.11
CA SER A 191 9.12 -3.36 3.99
C SER A 191 7.84 -4.22 3.89
N SER A 192 6.68 -3.62 4.12
CA SER A 192 5.39 -4.29 3.96
C SER A 192 4.35 -3.33 3.41
N SER A 193 3.43 -3.84 2.60
CA SER A 193 2.25 -3.10 2.17
C SER A 193 1.10 -3.22 3.18
N LEU A 194 1.13 -4.27 3.99
CA LEU A 194 0.18 -4.53 5.05
C LEU A 194 0.91 -5.15 6.23
N PHE A 195 0.87 -4.48 7.38
CA PHE A 195 1.32 -5.02 8.66
C PHE A 195 0.10 -5.41 9.49
N LEU A 196 0.02 -6.69 9.85
CA LEU A 196 -1.05 -7.18 10.72
C LEU A 196 -0.61 -7.04 12.18
N HIS A 197 -1.28 -6.15 12.89
CA HIS A 197 -1.12 -6.02 14.34
C HIS A 197 -2.02 -6.98 15.10
N ASP A 198 -1.87 -6.99 16.41
CA ASP A 198 -2.66 -7.86 17.29
C ASP A 198 -4.16 -7.51 17.22
N TRP A 199 -4.95 -8.47 16.78
CA TRP A 199 -6.40 -8.39 16.69
C TRP A 199 -7.06 -9.02 17.93
N GLY A 200 -6.81 -8.42 19.09
CA GLY A 200 -7.25 -9.03 20.35
C GLY A 200 -8.76 -8.98 20.62
N LYS A 201 -9.53 -8.16 19.90
CA LYS A 201 -10.96 -7.91 20.18
C LYS A 201 -11.86 -8.00 18.94
N GLU A 202 -11.32 -8.04 17.77
CA GLU A 202 -12.06 -8.06 16.51
C GLU A 202 -12.63 -9.45 16.23
N THR A 203 -13.85 -9.48 15.68
CA THR A 203 -14.44 -10.71 15.16
C THR A 203 -13.76 -11.16 13.88
N ASP A 204 -13.85 -12.43 13.51
CA ASP A 204 -13.32 -12.94 12.25
C ASP A 204 -13.86 -12.17 11.04
N ALA A 205 -15.14 -11.77 11.08
CA ALA A 205 -15.74 -10.95 10.01
C ALA A 205 -15.08 -9.58 9.89
N GLN A 206 -14.76 -8.93 11.01
CA GLN A 206 -14.05 -7.64 11.00
C GLN A 206 -12.62 -7.80 10.50
N LYS A 207 -11.93 -8.86 10.91
CA LYS A 207 -10.57 -9.19 10.43
C LYS A 207 -10.56 -9.47 8.92
N MET A 208 -11.49 -10.28 8.44
CA MET A 208 -11.65 -10.57 7.00
C MET A 208 -11.92 -9.30 6.21
N HIS A 209 -12.82 -8.43 6.69
CA HIS A 209 -13.09 -7.14 6.06
C HIS A 209 -11.82 -6.28 5.98
N TYR A 210 -11.05 -6.20 7.09
CA TYR A 210 -9.81 -5.45 7.12
C TYR A 210 -8.78 -5.98 6.10
N VAL A 211 -8.55 -7.29 6.07
CA VAL A 211 -7.61 -7.89 5.12
C VAL A 211 -8.03 -7.62 3.68
N ARG A 212 -9.30 -7.89 3.32
CA ARG A 212 -9.82 -7.61 1.97
C ARG A 212 -9.66 -6.15 1.57
N LYS A 213 -9.80 -5.23 2.53
CA LYS A 213 -9.67 -3.79 2.28
C LYS A 213 -8.23 -3.37 1.96
N TYR A 214 -7.24 -4.02 2.54
CA TYR A 214 -5.84 -3.55 2.48
C TYR A 214 -4.91 -4.46 1.67
N ILE A 215 -5.32 -5.68 1.29
CA ILE A 215 -4.52 -6.46 0.35
C ILE A 215 -4.54 -5.81 -1.03
N ASN A 216 -3.41 -5.87 -1.71
CA ASN A 216 -3.24 -5.31 -3.05
C ASN A 216 -2.26 -6.16 -3.86
N ARG A 217 -2.29 -6.01 -5.17
CA ARG A 217 -1.39 -6.70 -6.11
C ARG A 217 0.06 -6.42 -5.76
N GLY A 218 0.89 -7.47 -5.76
CA GLY A 218 2.30 -7.36 -5.42
C GLY A 218 2.55 -7.07 -3.94
N GLY A 219 1.53 -7.22 -3.10
CA GLY A 219 1.60 -6.90 -1.67
C GLY A 219 2.53 -7.84 -0.91
N VAL A 220 3.26 -7.26 0.05
CA VAL A 220 4.06 -7.96 1.06
C VAL A 220 3.35 -7.82 2.39
N ILE A 221 2.78 -8.91 2.90
CA ILE A 221 2.08 -8.93 4.18
C ILE A 221 3.07 -9.31 5.27
N ALA A 222 3.16 -8.52 6.33
CA ALA A 222 4.02 -8.78 7.48
C ALA A 222 3.22 -9.06 8.75
N ILE A 223 3.64 -10.08 9.48
CA ILE A 223 3.15 -10.43 10.82
C ILE A 223 4.35 -10.51 11.76
N ASP A 224 4.23 -9.93 12.94
CA ASP A 224 5.22 -10.10 13.99
C ASP A 224 4.92 -11.36 14.79
N THR A 225 5.92 -12.26 14.94
CA THR A 225 5.75 -13.54 15.62
C THR A 225 5.75 -13.42 17.13
N GLU A 226 6.30 -12.34 17.68
CA GLU A 226 6.44 -12.13 19.13
C GLU A 226 5.29 -11.27 19.68
N GLU A 227 4.76 -10.35 18.86
CA GLU A 227 3.69 -9.44 19.27
C GLU A 227 2.29 -9.98 18.98
N SER A 228 2.13 -10.90 18.02
CA SER A 228 0.81 -11.41 17.61
C SER A 228 0.33 -12.56 18.51
N LYS A 229 -0.72 -12.33 19.30
CA LYS A 229 -1.35 -13.36 20.17
C LYS A 229 -2.15 -14.41 19.41
N GLN A 230 -2.58 -14.10 18.18
CA GLN A 230 -3.38 -14.99 17.33
C GLN A 230 -2.61 -15.36 16.06
N LEU A 231 -1.31 -15.57 16.22
CA LEU A 231 -0.38 -15.79 15.11
C LEU A 231 -0.82 -16.93 14.18
N VAL A 232 -1.21 -18.06 14.75
CA VAL A 232 -1.58 -19.27 14.00
C VAL A 232 -2.93 -19.09 13.31
N GLU A 233 -3.92 -18.56 14.02
CA GLU A 233 -5.28 -18.29 13.50
C GLU A 233 -5.27 -17.27 12.36
N ASN A 234 -4.36 -16.31 12.40
CA ASN A 234 -4.21 -15.29 11.36
C ASN A 234 -3.82 -15.89 10.01
N VAL A 235 -3.09 -17.01 9.96
CA VAL A 235 -2.73 -17.71 8.72
C VAL A 235 -3.98 -18.18 7.97
N SER A 236 -4.88 -18.87 8.66
CA SER A 236 -6.12 -19.38 8.05
C SER A 236 -7.02 -18.27 7.56
N LEU A 237 -7.06 -17.17 8.29
CA LEU A 237 -7.85 -15.99 7.93
C LEU A 237 -7.29 -15.31 6.68
N LEU A 238 -5.96 -15.13 6.60
CA LEU A 238 -5.29 -14.57 5.44
C LEU A 238 -5.47 -15.43 4.19
N ALA A 239 -5.33 -16.76 4.32
CA ALA A 239 -5.52 -17.68 3.21
C ALA A 239 -6.93 -17.53 2.61
N ARG A 240 -7.97 -17.56 3.46
CA ARG A 240 -9.37 -17.36 3.02
C ARG A 240 -9.62 -15.99 2.45
N ALA A 241 -9.10 -14.91 3.09
CA ALA A 241 -9.30 -13.56 2.60
C ALA A 241 -8.66 -13.32 1.23
N ALA A 242 -7.49 -13.89 0.99
CA ALA A 242 -6.81 -13.81 -0.31
C ALA A 242 -7.59 -14.58 -1.39
N GLU A 243 -8.04 -15.81 -1.08
CA GLU A 243 -8.84 -16.64 -1.99
C GLU A 243 -10.14 -15.95 -2.40
N ASP A 244 -10.86 -15.32 -1.46
CA ASP A 244 -12.10 -14.59 -1.73
C ASP A 244 -11.94 -13.45 -2.76
N VAL A 245 -10.74 -12.87 -2.85
CA VAL A 245 -10.40 -11.81 -3.81
C VAL A 245 -9.75 -12.38 -5.08
N GLY A 246 -9.50 -13.69 -5.11
CA GLY A 246 -8.80 -14.37 -6.21
C GLY A 246 -7.30 -14.11 -6.22
N TYR A 247 -6.70 -13.87 -5.04
CA TYR A 247 -5.26 -13.73 -4.86
C TYR A 247 -4.63 -15.06 -4.47
N ARG A 248 -3.36 -15.25 -4.82
CA ARG A 248 -2.54 -16.36 -4.37
C ARG A 248 -1.29 -15.88 -3.64
N PHE A 249 -0.89 -16.63 -2.62
CA PHE A 249 0.41 -16.42 -1.98
C PHE A 249 1.50 -17.14 -2.75
N ILE A 250 2.61 -16.45 -2.99
CA ILE A 250 3.81 -16.99 -3.62
C ILE A 250 5.04 -16.63 -2.76
N PRO A 251 6.15 -17.38 -2.88
CA PRO A 251 7.41 -17.05 -2.21
C PRO A 251 7.86 -15.61 -2.50
N LEU A 252 8.49 -14.96 -1.53
CA LEU A 252 8.91 -13.56 -1.65
C LEU A 252 9.91 -13.35 -2.81
N ARG A 253 10.84 -14.29 -2.98
CA ARG A 253 11.77 -14.24 -4.12
C ARG A 253 11.06 -14.32 -5.47
N GLU A 254 10.08 -15.18 -5.58
CA GLU A 254 9.28 -15.32 -6.81
C GLU A 254 8.53 -14.03 -7.09
N LEU A 255 7.90 -13.43 -6.07
CA LEU A 255 7.22 -12.15 -6.20
C LEU A 255 8.17 -11.03 -6.66
N ILE A 256 9.35 -10.90 -6.04
CA ILE A 256 10.34 -9.88 -6.38
C ILE A 256 10.88 -10.08 -7.80
N HIS A 257 11.22 -11.31 -8.19
CA HIS A 257 11.72 -11.62 -9.54
C HIS A 257 10.64 -11.44 -10.62
N GLY A 258 9.37 -11.70 -10.31
CA GLY A 258 8.23 -11.46 -11.19
C GLY A 258 7.86 -9.98 -11.35
N GLY A 259 8.45 -9.12 -10.52
CA GLY A 259 8.20 -7.68 -10.54
C GLY A 259 8.66 -7.03 -11.85
N LYS A 260 7.86 -6.07 -12.32
CA LYS A 260 8.18 -5.29 -13.52
C LYS A 260 9.00 -4.06 -13.14
N GLU A 261 10.05 -3.77 -13.89
CA GLU A 261 10.73 -2.48 -13.80
C GLU A 261 9.81 -1.35 -14.28
N ARG A 262 9.96 -0.19 -13.68
CA ARG A 262 9.19 1.01 -14.02
C ARG A 262 10.12 2.10 -14.51
N LYS A 263 9.67 2.79 -15.55
CA LYS A 263 10.34 4.01 -16.00
C LYS A 263 10.05 5.12 -15.00
N PRO A 264 11.03 5.94 -14.64
CA PRO A 264 10.78 7.21 -13.95
C PRO A 264 9.79 8.07 -14.73
N LEU A 265 9.00 8.88 -14.04
CA LEU A 265 7.94 9.69 -14.64
C LEU A 265 8.41 10.45 -15.90
N GLN A 266 9.57 11.11 -15.83
CA GLN A 266 10.11 11.92 -16.93
C GLN A 266 10.48 11.12 -18.19
N GLN A 267 10.58 9.80 -18.08
CA GLN A 267 10.86 8.90 -19.22
C GLN A 267 9.59 8.30 -19.84
N ILE A 268 8.41 8.63 -19.29
CA ILE A 268 7.13 8.16 -19.79
C ILE A 268 6.57 9.21 -20.76
N GLY A 269 6.29 8.81 -22.01
CA GLY A 269 5.74 9.74 -23.00
C GLY A 269 4.41 10.33 -22.55
N GLY A 270 4.30 11.66 -22.62
CA GLY A 270 3.10 12.41 -22.25
C GLY A 270 2.96 12.70 -20.76
N TYR A 271 3.98 12.45 -19.93
CA TYR A 271 3.99 12.81 -18.50
C TYR A 271 3.77 14.33 -18.29
N ASP A 272 4.13 15.13 -19.25
CA ASP A 272 4.02 16.58 -19.27
C ASP A 272 2.87 17.09 -20.17
N ALA A 273 1.96 16.21 -20.59
CA ALA A 273 0.80 16.58 -21.39
C ALA A 273 -0.21 17.46 -20.64
N ALA A 274 -0.19 17.42 -19.30
CA ALA A 274 -0.90 18.36 -18.46
C ALA A 274 0.09 19.28 -17.73
N ARG A 275 -0.20 20.59 -17.74
CA ARG A 275 0.64 21.63 -17.14
C ARG A 275 -0.22 22.71 -16.47
N VAL A 276 0.30 23.35 -15.44
CA VAL A 276 -0.30 24.55 -14.88
C VAL A 276 -0.20 25.69 -15.91
N ASN A 277 -1.33 26.26 -16.26
CA ASN A 277 -1.43 27.42 -17.17
C ASN A 277 -2.56 28.33 -16.68
N LEU A 278 -2.22 29.35 -15.90
CA LEU A 278 -3.18 30.29 -15.34
C LEU A 278 -3.76 31.28 -16.38
N ASN A 279 -3.21 31.32 -17.59
CA ASN A 279 -3.79 32.06 -18.70
C ASN A 279 -4.77 31.14 -19.47
N ASP A 280 -6.04 31.24 -19.13
CA ASP A 280 -7.12 30.41 -19.69
C ASP A 280 -7.99 31.15 -20.74
N HIS A 281 -7.67 32.42 -21.06
CA HIS A 281 -8.49 33.29 -21.92
C HIS A 281 -8.76 32.75 -23.33
N GLU A 282 -7.78 32.02 -23.90
CA GLU A 282 -7.90 31.42 -25.23
C GLU A 282 -8.18 29.91 -25.17
N SER A 283 -8.45 29.36 -23.97
CA SER A 283 -8.63 27.91 -23.80
C SER A 283 -9.99 27.48 -24.34
N SER A 284 -9.96 26.58 -25.31
CA SER A 284 -11.16 25.96 -25.88
C SER A 284 -11.32 24.54 -25.30
N TYR A 285 -12.56 24.17 -25.07
CA TYR A 285 -12.88 22.81 -24.56
C TYR A 285 -14.02 22.20 -25.38
N ARG A 286 -14.05 20.88 -25.35
CA ARG A 286 -15.17 20.05 -25.79
C ARG A 286 -15.83 19.44 -24.58
N TYR A 287 -17.09 19.78 -24.34
CA TYR A 287 -17.88 19.15 -23.29
C TYR A 287 -18.75 18.02 -23.88
N VAL A 288 -18.70 16.84 -23.27
CA VAL A 288 -19.47 15.66 -23.71
C VAL A 288 -20.08 14.93 -22.51
N ASN A 289 -21.36 14.60 -22.62
CA ASN A 289 -22.08 13.81 -21.62
C ASN A 289 -22.96 12.73 -22.26
N LYS A 290 -23.22 12.83 -23.56
CA LYS A 290 -24.00 11.91 -24.37
C LYS A 290 -23.60 12.09 -25.83
N GLU A 291 -23.67 11.04 -26.63
CA GLU A 291 -23.52 11.12 -28.09
C GLU A 291 -24.87 11.18 -28.77
N GLU A 292 -25.10 12.18 -29.60
CA GLU A 292 -26.29 12.26 -30.42
C GLU A 292 -26.18 11.30 -31.62
N THR A 293 -26.73 10.09 -31.45
CA THR A 293 -26.60 9.02 -32.45
C THR A 293 -27.84 8.15 -32.54
N GLY A 294 -28.13 7.63 -33.76
CA GLY A 294 -29.15 6.61 -33.97
C GLY A 294 -28.68 5.20 -33.62
N LYS A 295 -27.38 5.00 -33.34
CA LYS A 295 -26.82 3.68 -33.01
C LYS A 295 -27.14 3.32 -31.56
N LYS A 296 -27.51 2.06 -31.31
CA LYS A 296 -27.67 1.51 -29.95
C LYS A 296 -26.30 1.25 -29.31
N GLN A 297 -25.52 2.29 -29.14
CA GLN A 297 -24.21 2.28 -28.46
C GLN A 297 -24.31 3.06 -27.16
N ILE A 298 -23.68 2.56 -26.10
CA ILE A 298 -23.63 3.17 -24.77
C ILE A 298 -22.24 2.98 -24.16
N ALA A 299 -21.85 3.87 -23.26
CA ALA A 299 -20.61 3.76 -22.54
C ALA A 299 -20.86 3.56 -21.03
N LEU A 300 -20.18 2.58 -20.43
CA LEU A 300 -20.06 2.50 -18.97
C LEU A 300 -18.86 3.34 -18.53
N SER A 301 -19.06 4.14 -17.52
CA SER A 301 -17.98 4.90 -16.90
C SER A 301 -17.99 4.76 -15.39
N PHE A 302 -16.79 4.72 -14.78
CA PHE A 302 -16.59 4.50 -13.37
C PHE A 302 -15.75 5.64 -12.78
N ASP A 303 -16.24 6.25 -11.73
CA ASP A 303 -15.58 7.35 -11.05
C ASP A 303 -14.97 6.91 -9.69
N ASP A 304 -14.12 7.75 -9.12
CA ASP A 304 -13.50 7.63 -7.81
C ASP A 304 -12.38 6.59 -7.69
N TRP A 305 -12.31 5.96 -6.51
CA TRP A 305 -11.36 4.91 -6.17
C TRP A 305 -11.86 4.10 -4.98
N GLY A 306 -11.89 2.80 -5.14
CA GLY A 306 -12.19 1.82 -4.09
C GLY A 306 -10.99 0.95 -3.73
N THR A 307 -11.24 -0.08 -2.97
CA THR A 307 -10.23 -1.09 -2.64
C THR A 307 -9.92 -1.99 -3.83
N ASP A 308 -8.79 -2.68 -3.77
CA ASP A 308 -8.45 -3.70 -4.79
C ASP A 308 -9.53 -4.79 -4.88
N TYR A 309 -10.16 -5.14 -3.75
CA TYR A 309 -11.28 -6.07 -3.71
C TYR A 309 -12.46 -5.63 -4.59
N THR A 310 -12.92 -4.40 -4.45
CA THR A 310 -14.07 -3.89 -5.19
C THR A 310 -13.76 -3.71 -6.67
N ILE A 311 -12.63 -3.04 -6.98
CA ILE A 311 -12.26 -2.76 -8.37
C ILE A 311 -11.93 -4.04 -9.13
N THR A 312 -11.26 -5.01 -8.51
CA THR A 312 -10.98 -6.32 -9.12
C THR A 312 -12.26 -7.05 -9.50
N ARG A 313 -13.30 -7.03 -8.65
CA ARG A 313 -14.60 -7.64 -8.98
C ARG A 313 -15.29 -6.93 -10.16
N ILE A 314 -15.20 -5.61 -10.24
CA ILE A 314 -15.68 -4.84 -11.39
C ILE A 314 -14.95 -5.29 -12.67
N LEU A 315 -13.62 -5.36 -12.64
CA LEU A 315 -12.80 -5.79 -13.77
C LEU A 315 -13.14 -7.24 -14.20
N ASP A 316 -13.33 -8.15 -13.26
CA ASP A 316 -13.72 -9.54 -13.54
C ASP A 316 -15.09 -9.65 -14.23
N ILE A 317 -16.05 -8.83 -13.79
CA ILE A 317 -17.37 -8.77 -14.44
C ILE A 317 -17.23 -8.21 -15.85
N LEU A 318 -16.51 -7.11 -16.03
CA LEU A 318 -16.30 -6.51 -17.35
C LEU A 318 -15.59 -7.48 -18.31
N ASP A 319 -14.58 -8.19 -17.83
CA ASP A 319 -13.87 -9.20 -18.63
C ASP A 319 -14.78 -10.39 -18.99
N LYS A 320 -15.49 -10.96 -18.00
CA LYS A 320 -16.47 -12.05 -18.22
C LYS A 320 -17.51 -11.72 -19.28
N TYR A 321 -17.95 -10.48 -19.32
CA TYR A 321 -18.93 -10.03 -20.30
C TYR A 321 -18.31 -9.37 -21.53
N HIS A 322 -16.98 -9.38 -21.69
CA HIS A 322 -16.26 -8.74 -22.79
C HIS A 322 -16.73 -7.29 -23.02
N VAL A 323 -16.78 -6.51 -21.94
CA VAL A 323 -17.11 -5.09 -21.95
C VAL A 323 -15.87 -4.29 -21.63
N LYS A 324 -15.57 -3.26 -22.44
CA LYS A 324 -14.60 -2.24 -22.09
C LYS A 324 -15.31 -0.98 -21.63
N ALA A 325 -14.74 -0.27 -20.68
CA ALA A 325 -15.32 0.88 -20.01
C ALA A 325 -14.29 2.02 -19.88
N SER A 326 -14.73 3.16 -19.37
CA SER A 326 -13.87 4.31 -19.11
C SER A 326 -13.84 4.62 -17.62
N PHE A 327 -12.65 4.71 -17.06
CA PHE A 327 -12.41 4.91 -15.62
C PHE A 327 -11.82 6.30 -15.38
N PHE A 328 -12.43 7.09 -14.51
CA PHE A 328 -11.93 8.39 -14.08
C PHE A 328 -11.39 8.28 -12.67
N LEU A 329 -10.06 8.24 -12.56
CA LEU A 329 -9.39 7.86 -11.33
C LEU A 329 -9.10 9.06 -10.43
N ARG A 330 -9.49 8.94 -9.17
CA ARG A 330 -9.05 9.81 -8.08
C ARG A 330 -7.62 9.41 -7.68
N ALA A 331 -6.66 10.32 -7.91
CA ALA A 331 -5.27 9.95 -7.92
C ALA A 331 -4.63 9.73 -6.54
N ASP A 332 -5.20 10.22 -5.44
CA ASP A 332 -4.76 9.88 -4.08
C ASP A 332 -4.89 8.38 -3.78
N GLY A 333 -5.87 7.72 -4.38
CA GLY A 333 -6.02 6.27 -4.32
C GLY A 333 -5.03 5.54 -5.24
N VAL A 334 -4.79 6.06 -6.43
CA VAL A 334 -3.79 5.53 -7.37
C VAL A 334 -2.38 5.55 -6.76
N GLU A 335 -2.02 6.64 -6.07
CA GLU A 335 -0.73 6.77 -5.38
C GLU A 335 -0.51 5.64 -4.36
N ARG A 336 -1.56 5.23 -3.64
CA ARG A 336 -1.51 4.15 -2.66
C ARG A 336 -1.52 2.75 -3.29
N ASN A 337 -2.12 2.57 -4.46
CA ASN A 337 -2.17 1.27 -5.16
C ASN A 337 -1.99 1.44 -6.67
N PRO A 338 -0.76 1.78 -7.13
CA PRO A 338 -0.48 1.99 -8.55
C PRO A 338 -0.63 0.72 -9.40
N ASN A 339 -0.45 -0.46 -8.81
CA ASN A 339 -0.61 -1.74 -9.50
C ASN A 339 -2.04 -1.97 -10.00
N LEU A 340 -3.02 -1.52 -9.22
CA LEU A 340 -4.43 -1.62 -9.59
C LEU A 340 -4.79 -0.68 -10.74
N ALA A 341 -4.30 0.58 -10.71
CA ALA A 341 -4.48 1.52 -11.83
C ALA A 341 -3.88 0.96 -13.13
N ARG A 342 -2.69 0.35 -13.02
CA ARG A 342 -2.06 -0.32 -14.15
C ARG A 342 -2.88 -1.51 -14.65
N ALA A 343 -3.47 -2.30 -13.76
CA ALA A 343 -4.35 -3.42 -14.14
C ALA A 343 -5.57 -2.95 -14.92
N ILE A 344 -6.19 -1.81 -14.55
CA ILE A 344 -7.29 -1.19 -15.30
C ILE A 344 -6.83 -0.85 -16.74
N ALA A 345 -5.68 -0.20 -16.88
CA ALA A 345 -5.15 0.19 -18.19
C ALA A 345 -4.74 -1.04 -19.04
N GLU A 346 -4.03 -2.03 -18.46
CA GLU A 346 -3.63 -3.26 -19.15
C GLU A 346 -4.83 -4.13 -19.57
N ALA A 347 -5.96 -4.02 -18.84
CA ALA A 347 -7.22 -4.65 -19.25
C ALA A 347 -7.88 -3.94 -20.45
N GLY A 348 -7.31 -2.88 -21.00
CA GLY A 348 -7.75 -2.18 -22.21
C GLY A 348 -8.90 -1.17 -21.99
N HIS A 349 -9.12 -0.75 -20.75
CA HIS A 349 -10.06 0.31 -20.43
C HIS A 349 -9.45 1.70 -20.65
N ASP A 350 -10.29 2.72 -20.87
CA ASP A 350 -9.83 4.11 -20.81
C ASP A 350 -9.51 4.47 -19.36
N VAL A 351 -8.45 5.25 -19.15
CA VAL A 351 -8.07 5.78 -17.84
C VAL A 351 -7.98 7.30 -17.95
N GLY A 352 -8.97 8.00 -17.41
CA GLY A 352 -9.07 9.45 -17.36
C GLY A 352 -8.75 10.02 -15.96
N ASN A 353 -8.84 11.34 -15.85
CA ASN A 353 -8.48 12.11 -14.67
C ASN A 353 -9.71 12.58 -13.89
N HIS A 354 -9.75 12.32 -12.58
CA HIS A 354 -10.81 12.76 -11.66
C HIS A 354 -10.26 13.56 -10.47
N THR A 355 -9.23 14.38 -10.73
CA THR A 355 -8.44 15.14 -9.75
C THR A 355 -7.60 14.25 -8.80
N TYR A 356 -6.81 14.91 -7.96
CA TYR A 356 -6.02 14.21 -6.93
C TYR A 356 -6.87 13.84 -5.72
N SER A 357 -7.57 14.80 -5.11
CA SER A 357 -8.26 14.64 -3.83
C SER A 357 -9.79 14.75 -3.89
N HIS A 358 -10.38 14.89 -5.09
CA HIS A 358 -11.82 15.00 -5.33
C HIS A 358 -12.47 16.26 -4.74
N PRO A 359 -11.92 17.47 -4.90
CA PRO A 359 -12.56 18.68 -4.45
C PRO A 359 -13.75 19.07 -5.37
N VAL A 360 -14.73 19.80 -4.84
CA VAL A 360 -15.74 20.44 -5.66
C VAL A 360 -15.07 21.57 -6.43
N VAL A 361 -14.91 21.39 -7.75
CA VAL A 361 -14.05 22.27 -8.60
C VAL A 361 -14.45 23.73 -8.59
N THR A 362 -15.74 24.04 -8.41
CA THR A 362 -16.26 25.41 -8.32
C THR A 362 -16.04 26.07 -6.94
N LYS A 363 -15.47 25.37 -5.97
CA LYS A 363 -15.23 25.87 -4.61
C LYS A 363 -13.75 26.08 -4.30
N ILE A 364 -12.88 25.86 -5.24
CA ILE A 364 -11.43 26.07 -5.14
C ILE A 364 -10.95 27.09 -6.15
N THR A 365 -9.78 27.67 -5.94
CA THR A 365 -9.20 28.62 -6.89
C THR A 365 -8.75 27.94 -8.18
N GLN A 366 -8.62 28.70 -9.26
CA GLN A 366 -8.07 28.19 -10.53
C GLN A 366 -6.72 27.51 -10.35
N ALA A 367 -5.80 28.11 -9.57
CA ALA A 367 -4.49 27.54 -9.31
C ALA A 367 -4.60 26.19 -8.56
N GLN A 368 -5.44 26.11 -7.53
CA GLN A 368 -5.67 24.85 -6.81
C GLN A 368 -6.27 23.77 -7.72
N LEU A 369 -7.24 24.15 -8.58
CA LEU A 369 -7.84 23.22 -9.53
C LEU A 369 -6.79 22.66 -10.51
N GLN A 370 -5.94 23.52 -11.06
CA GLN A 370 -4.91 23.10 -11.99
C GLN A 370 -3.83 22.24 -11.32
N ASP A 371 -3.46 22.55 -10.08
CA ASP A 371 -2.55 21.70 -9.27
C ASP A 371 -3.14 20.32 -9.03
N GLU A 372 -4.42 20.21 -8.67
CA GLU A 372 -5.15 18.95 -8.52
C GLU A 372 -5.12 18.11 -9.80
N ILE A 373 -5.33 18.73 -10.97
CA ILE A 373 -5.35 18.07 -12.27
C ILE A 373 -3.95 17.59 -12.68
N VAL A 374 -2.95 18.48 -12.56
CA VAL A 374 -1.58 18.17 -13.00
C VAL A 374 -0.95 17.12 -12.10
N LYS A 375 -1.14 17.23 -10.78
CA LYS A 375 -0.68 16.22 -9.82
C LYS A 375 -1.32 14.85 -10.12
N ALA A 376 -2.63 14.81 -10.35
CA ALA A 376 -3.33 13.59 -10.72
C ALA A 376 -2.80 12.98 -12.02
N HIS A 377 -2.59 13.82 -13.05
CA HIS A 377 -2.03 13.38 -14.33
C HIS A 377 -0.69 12.68 -14.17
N GLN A 378 0.23 13.27 -13.40
CA GLN A 378 1.57 12.71 -13.18
C GLN A 378 1.51 11.38 -12.42
N ILE A 379 0.72 11.31 -11.35
CA ILE A 379 0.54 10.09 -10.56
C ILE A 379 -0.08 8.96 -11.40
N ILE A 380 -1.15 9.26 -12.15
CA ILE A 380 -1.78 8.28 -13.03
C ILE A 380 -0.81 7.84 -14.12
N THR A 381 -0.11 8.77 -14.80
CA THR A 381 0.89 8.46 -15.82
C THR A 381 1.97 7.53 -15.27
N GLU A 382 2.50 7.84 -14.10
CA GLU A 382 3.51 7.01 -13.45
C GLU A 382 2.94 5.64 -13.09
N ALA A 383 1.73 5.56 -12.53
CA ALA A 383 1.09 4.30 -12.16
C ALA A 383 0.87 3.38 -13.36
N ILE A 384 0.27 3.89 -14.43
CA ILE A 384 -0.06 3.07 -15.61
C ILE A 384 1.10 2.94 -16.62
N GLN A 385 2.22 3.67 -16.42
CA GLN A 385 3.43 3.67 -17.27
C GLN A 385 3.17 4.06 -18.73
N GLN A 386 2.16 4.88 -18.94
CA GLN A 386 1.79 5.48 -20.24
C GLN A 386 0.96 6.75 -20.01
N LYS A 387 0.79 7.55 -21.06
CA LYS A 387 -0.10 8.72 -21.02
C LYS A 387 -1.54 8.25 -20.76
N PRO A 388 -2.27 8.83 -19.79
CA PRO A 388 -3.68 8.55 -19.60
C PRO A 388 -4.51 9.07 -20.77
N THR A 389 -5.74 8.61 -20.88
CA THR A 389 -6.75 9.23 -21.73
C THR A 389 -6.90 10.69 -21.32
N MET A 390 -6.78 11.62 -22.30
CA MET A 390 -6.84 13.05 -22.02
C MET A 390 -8.30 13.53 -21.83
N TYR A 391 -9.06 12.75 -21.07
CA TYR A 391 -10.42 13.05 -20.63
C TYR A 391 -10.42 13.41 -19.16
N PHE A 392 -11.10 14.49 -18.84
CA PHE A 392 -11.28 14.95 -17.46
C PHE A 392 -12.77 14.89 -17.09
N ARG A 393 -13.07 14.36 -15.91
CA ARG A 393 -14.41 14.44 -15.32
C ARG A 393 -14.36 15.26 -14.03
N PRO A 394 -15.17 16.35 -13.94
CA PRO A 394 -15.25 17.13 -12.71
C PRO A 394 -15.83 16.31 -11.55
N PRO A 395 -15.19 16.29 -10.37
CA PRO A 395 -15.78 15.75 -9.16
C PRO A 395 -17.20 16.25 -8.90
N THR A 396 -18.08 15.35 -8.48
CA THR A 396 -19.52 15.62 -8.24
C THR A 396 -20.33 16.04 -9.48
N GLY A 397 -19.74 16.07 -10.67
CA GLY A 397 -20.40 16.51 -11.90
C GLY A 397 -20.69 18.01 -11.97
N VAL A 398 -20.28 18.82 -10.97
CA VAL A 398 -20.55 20.26 -10.88
C VAL A 398 -19.41 21.06 -11.50
N PHE A 399 -19.75 22.00 -12.37
CA PHE A 399 -18.81 22.90 -13.05
C PHE A 399 -19.50 24.21 -13.45
N ASP A 400 -18.71 25.17 -13.85
CA ASP A 400 -19.13 26.41 -14.53
C ASP A 400 -18.16 26.73 -15.69
N GLU A 401 -18.46 27.74 -16.49
CA GLU A 401 -17.63 28.11 -17.65
C GLU A 401 -16.19 28.43 -17.26
N SER A 402 -15.98 29.06 -16.12
CA SER A 402 -14.67 29.45 -15.62
C SER A 402 -13.85 28.20 -15.29
N THR A 403 -14.45 27.21 -14.60
CA THR A 403 -13.78 25.94 -14.27
C THR A 403 -13.49 25.09 -15.51
N LEU A 404 -14.39 25.09 -16.53
CA LEU A 404 -14.16 24.38 -17.80
C LEU A 404 -12.96 24.97 -18.57
N LYS A 405 -12.82 26.30 -18.60
CA LYS A 405 -11.66 26.99 -19.20
C LYS A 405 -10.37 26.66 -18.42
N ALA A 406 -10.42 26.74 -17.09
CA ALA A 406 -9.29 26.44 -16.24
C ALA A 406 -8.79 24.99 -16.41
N ILE A 407 -9.72 24.01 -16.54
CA ILE A 407 -9.39 22.61 -16.84
C ILE A 407 -8.73 22.50 -18.21
N SER A 408 -9.34 23.09 -19.24
CA SER A 408 -8.84 23.04 -20.61
C SER A 408 -7.43 23.64 -20.74
N ALA A 409 -7.16 24.73 -20.01
CA ALA A 409 -5.85 25.39 -20.01
C ALA A 409 -4.73 24.47 -19.51
N THR A 410 -5.03 23.41 -18.76
CA THR A 410 -4.03 22.41 -18.35
C THR A 410 -3.64 21.43 -19.45
N GLY A 411 -4.39 21.37 -20.57
CA GLY A 411 -4.24 20.39 -21.65
C GLY A 411 -5.35 19.34 -21.71
N TYR A 412 -6.27 19.30 -20.76
CA TYR A 412 -7.46 18.43 -20.78
C TYR A 412 -8.60 19.10 -21.55
N HIS A 413 -8.54 19.05 -22.88
CA HIS A 413 -9.51 19.71 -23.75
C HIS A 413 -10.86 19.00 -23.85
N THR A 414 -10.91 17.68 -23.58
CA THR A 414 -12.16 16.93 -23.54
C THR A 414 -12.61 16.76 -22.09
N ILE A 415 -13.69 17.47 -21.75
CA ILE A 415 -14.29 17.43 -20.40
C ILE A 415 -15.58 16.63 -20.49
N THR A 416 -15.70 15.62 -19.67
CA THR A 416 -16.76 14.62 -19.79
C THR A 416 -17.69 14.65 -18.57
N ASN A 417 -18.94 14.32 -18.81
CA ASN A 417 -19.90 14.04 -17.76
C ASN A 417 -20.74 12.81 -18.17
N PHE A 418 -21.97 12.71 -17.74
CA PHE A 418 -22.89 11.59 -17.97
C PHE A 418 -24.31 12.13 -18.18
N ASP A 419 -25.18 11.33 -18.77
CA ASP A 419 -26.62 11.55 -18.88
C ASP A 419 -27.45 10.54 -18.09
N VAL A 420 -26.82 9.46 -17.61
CA VAL A 420 -27.44 8.44 -16.77
C VAL A 420 -26.73 8.37 -15.41
N ASP A 421 -27.43 8.78 -14.34
CA ASP A 421 -26.99 8.68 -12.95
C ASP A 421 -27.94 7.81 -12.12
N PRO A 422 -27.57 6.57 -11.82
CA PRO A 422 -28.36 5.72 -10.93
C PRO A 422 -28.17 6.03 -9.45
N SER A 423 -27.26 6.96 -9.09
CA SER A 423 -26.87 7.29 -7.72
C SER A 423 -26.40 6.05 -6.93
N ASP A 424 -25.58 5.22 -7.54
CA ASP A 424 -25.05 3.97 -6.98
C ASP A 424 -24.09 4.19 -5.80
N TYR A 425 -23.59 5.42 -5.63
CA TYR A 425 -22.80 5.85 -4.47
C TYR A 425 -23.60 5.92 -3.17
N ILE A 426 -24.93 5.87 -3.23
CA ILE A 426 -25.79 5.83 -2.05
C ILE A 426 -25.84 4.40 -1.50
N LYS A 427 -25.19 4.16 -0.36
CA LYS A 427 -25.02 2.83 0.24
C LYS A 427 -26.33 2.08 0.53
N SER A 428 -27.43 2.79 0.74
CA SER A 428 -28.74 2.20 0.98
C SER A 428 -29.48 1.73 -0.28
N LYS A 429 -29.02 2.14 -1.47
CA LYS A 429 -29.62 1.70 -2.74
C LYS A 429 -29.27 0.25 -3.02
N THR A 430 -30.29 -0.53 -3.32
CA THR A 430 -30.14 -1.94 -3.71
C THR A 430 -29.67 -2.09 -5.15
N ALA A 431 -29.15 -3.25 -5.50
CA ALA A 431 -28.76 -3.58 -6.87
C ALA A 431 -29.92 -3.46 -7.87
N ASP A 432 -31.16 -3.80 -7.42
CA ASP A 432 -32.37 -3.66 -8.25
C ASP A 432 -32.73 -2.21 -8.51
N GLU A 433 -32.66 -1.33 -7.51
CA GLU A 433 -32.92 0.11 -7.67
C GLU A 433 -31.89 0.74 -8.61
N ILE A 434 -30.61 0.42 -8.46
CA ILE A 434 -29.54 0.86 -9.36
C ILE A 434 -29.81 0.37 -10.80
N THR A 435 -30.12 -0.92 -10.96
CA THR A 435 -30.42 -1.51 -12.26
C THR A 435 -31.62 -0.82 -12.93
N ASN A 436 -32.72 -0.65 -12.22
CA ASN A 436 -33.94 -0.05 -12.76
C ASN A 436 -33.69 1.40 -13.17
N ALA A 437 -33.03 2.20 -12.34
CA ALA A 437 -32.68 3.58 -12.66
C ALA A 437 -31.83 3.68 -13.95
N ILE A 438 -30.86 2.80 -14.15
CA ILE A 438 -30.08 2.74 -15.39
C ILE A 438 -30.97 2.40 -16.58
N LEU A 439 -31.80 1.36 -16.46
CA LEU A 439 -32.65 0.88 -17.58
C LEU A 439 -33.73 1.89 -18.01
N GLU A 440 -34.21 2.75 -17.09
CA GLU A 440 -35.19 3.79 -17.33
C GLU A 440 -34.56 5.02 -18.02
N GLN A 441 -33.34 5.38 -17.66
CA GLN A 441 -32.68 6.58 -18.17
C GLN A 441 -31.93 6.32 -19.49
N THR A 442 -31.45 5.08 -19.73
CA THR A 442 -30.56 4.77 -20.87
C THR A 442 -31.24 4.97 -22.24
N GLN A 443 -30.58 5.73 -23.09
CA GLN A 443 -30.92 5.97 -24.49
C GLN A 443 -29.73 5.67 -25.41
N ASN A 444 -29.91 5.79 -26.72
CA ASN A 444 -28.80 5.71 -27.67
C ASN A 444 -27.76 6.80 -27.37
N GLY A 445 -26.49 6.41 -27.35
CA GLY A 445 -25.38 7.31 -27.07
C GLY A 445 -25.18 7.68 -25.58
N SER A 446 -25.92 7.08 -24.66
CA SER A 446 -25.81 7.39 -23.22
C SER A 446 -24.44 7.03 -22.64
N VAL A 447 -23.99 7.89 -21.74
CA VAL A 447 -22.87 7.66 -20.83
C VAL A 447 -23.43 7.39 -19.44
N ILE A 448 -23.23 6.15 -18.95
CA ILE A 448 -23.75 5.67 -17.67
C ILE A 448 -22.66 5.88 -16.61
N LEU A 449 -22.97 6.66 -15.56
CA LEU A 449 -22.13 6.85 -14.39
C LEU A 449 -22.30 5.66 -13.45
N LEU A 450 -21.20 5.14 -12.99
CA LEU A 450 -21.07 4.21 -11.87
C LEU A 450 -19.84 4.60 -11.02
N HIS A 451 -19.73 4.05 -9.83
CA HIS A 451 -18.61 4.33 -8.93
C HIS A 451 -17.89 3.05 -8.50
N MET A 452 -16.59 3.19 -8.20
CA MET A 452 -15.75 2.10 -7.69
C MET A 452 -15.71 2.07 -6.16
N LEU A 453 -16.75 2.56 -5.49
CA LEU A 453 -16.78 2.72 -4.04
C LEU A 453 -17.06 1.39 -3.32
N ASP A 454 -16.41 1.21 -2.18
CA ASP A 454 -16.69 0.10 -1.28
C ASP A 454 -18.05 0.26 -0.58
N ASP A 455 -18.61 -0.85 -0.11
CA ASP A 455 -19.90 -0.89 0.61
C ASP A 455 -21.08 -0.32 -0.19
N THR A 456 -21.04 -0.41 -1.51
CA THR A 456 -22.15 -0.09 -2.43
C THR A 456 -22.58 -1.34 -3.18
N HIS A 457 -23.70 -1.29 -3.88
CA HIS A 457 -24.24 -2.44 -4.63
C HIS A 457 -23.94 -2.39 -6.14
N THR A 458 -22.98 -1.59 -6.56
CA THR A 458 -22.55 -1.46 -7.96
C THR A 458 -22.07 -2.80 -8.53
N VAL A 459 -21.28 -3.56 -7.75
CA VAL A 459 -20.74 -4.86 -8.16
C VAL A 459 -21.86 -5.87 -8.41
N GLU A 460 -22.90 -5.89 -7.57
CA GLU A 460 -24.06 -6.78 -7.71
C GLU A 460 -24.97 -6.37 -8.87
N ALA A 461 -25.14 -5.06 -9.11
CA ALA A 461 -25.97 -4.53 -10.19
C ALA A 461 -25.34 -4.72 -11.58
N LEU A 462 -24.03 -4.57 -11.70
CA LEU A 462 -23.31 -4.51 -12.97
C LEU A 462 -23.59 -5.68 -13.93
N PRO A 463 -23.54 -6.97 -13.52
CA PRO A 463 -23.84 -8.09 -14.42
C PRO A 463 -25.30 -8.07 -14.92
N ILE A 464 -26.23 -7.65 -14.07
CA ILE A 464 -27.66 -7.56 -14.41
C ILE A 464 -27.89 -6.45 -15.44
N VAL A 465 -27.30 -5.29 -15.22
CA VAL A 465 -27.31 -4.13 -16.13
C VAL A 465 -26.78 -4.52 -17.51
N ILE A 466 -25.60 -5.15 -17.57
CA ILE A 466 -24.98 -5.56 -18.83
C ILE A 466 -25.90 -6.50 -19.61
N GLN A 467 -26.45 -7.52 -18.95
CA GLN A 467 -27.34 -8.51 -19.61
C GLN A 467 -28.63 -7.86 -20.09
N LYS A 468 -29.31 -7.05 -19.28
CA LYS A 468 -30.55 -6.39 -19.62
C LYS A 468 -30.40 -5.36 -20.76
N LEU A 469 -29.32 -4.58 -20.75
CA LEU A 469 -29.05 -3.62 -21.83
C LEU A 469 -28.70 -4.33 -23.14
N ARG A 470 -27.94 -5.43 -23.11
CA ARG A 470 -27.71 -6.27 -24.30
C ARG A 470 -28.98 -6.87 -24.83
N SER A 471 -29.91 -7.34 -24.00
CA SER A 471 -31.19 -7.86 -24.44
C SER A 471 -32.07 -6.80 -25.12
N ARG A 472 -31.87 -5.52 -24.80
CA ARG A 472 -32.48 -4.37 -25.49
C ARG A 472 -31.76 -3.99 -26.79
N GLY A 473 -30.66 -4.69 -27.14
CA GLY A 473 -29.90 -4.51 -28.37
C GLY A 473 -28.79 -3.46 -28.26
N TYR A 474 -28.42 -3.03 -27.05
CA TYR A 474 -27.29 -2.10 -26.84
C TYR A 474 -25.93 -2.81 -26.93
N THR A 475 -24.96 -2.12 -27.53
CA THR A 475 -23.56 -2.48 -27.55
C THR A 475 -22.78 -1.52 -26.63
N PHE A 476 -21.80 -2.07 -25.90
CA PHE A 476 -20.95 -1.29 -25.00
C PHE A 476 -19.68 -0.88 -25.73
N VAL A 477 -19.34 0.40 -25.66
CA VAL A 477 -18.12 0.98 -26.22
C VAL A 477 -17.41 1.84 -25.16
N LYS A 478 -16.12 2.06 -25.32
CA LYS A 478 -15.41 3.07 -24.49
C LYS A 478 -15.80 4.48 -24.88
N MET A 479 -15.62 5.44 -23.98
CA MET A 479 -15.90 6.85 -24.30
C MET A 479 -14.98 7.36 -25.42
N THR A 480 -13.72 6.87 -25.50
CA THR A 480 -12.81 7.20 -26.61
C THR A 480 -13.27 6.64 -27.96
N GLU A 481 -13.97 5.51 -27.99
CA GLU A 481 -14.57 4.94 -29.20
C GLU A 481 -15.86 5.69 -29.60
N MET A 482 -16.54 6.26 -28.61
CA MET A 482 -17.77 7.03 -28.82
C MET A 482 -17.48 8.45 -29.29
N PHE A 483 -16.55 9.14 -28.62
CA PHE A 483 -16.31 10.58 -28.83
C PHE A 483 -15.00 10.90 -29.57
N GLY A 484 -14.15 9.91 -29.82
CA GLY A 484 -12.79 10.09 -30.36
C GLY A 484 -11.75 10.28 -29.27
N PRO A 485 -10.45 10.22 -29.62
CA PRO A 485 -9.33 10.34 -28.69
C PRO A 485 -9.15 11.75 -28.13
#